data_fa40a35c588460db8f2f6ff14e2d989b
#
_entry.id   fa40a35c588460db8f2f6ff14e2d989b
#
_cell.length_a   1.000
_cell.length_b   1.000
_cell.length_c   1.000
_cell.angle_alpha   90.00
_cell.angle_beta   90.00
_cell.angle_gamma   90.00
#
_symmetry.space_group_name_H-M   'P 1'
#
loop_
_entity.id
_entity.type
_entity.pdbx_description
1 polymer ?
#
loop_
_entity_poly.entity_id
_entity_poly.type
_entity_poly.pdbx_seq_one_letter_code
_entity_poly.pdbx_strand_id
1 'polypeptide(L)'
;MNSAIEFKDVDILFASADRAGRSSLREALAALDGGGTRADIQKKYGVIVGVAGANLSVAGGEISVLMGLSGSGKSTLLRAANGLNPVTRGHVVMRDGESTIDVATCDTLQMRRLRRERVAMVFQQFGLLPWRTVRENVGLGLELRGEAAAKRRMIVDEKLELVGLTQW
;
A
#
# COMPACT_ATOMS: atom_id res chain seq x y z
N MET A 1 -9.77 13.49 -16.54
CA MET A 1 -9.46 12.05 -16.64
C MET A 1 -9.91 11.40 -15.35
N ASN A 2 -10.46 10.19 -15.43
CA ASN A 2 -11.14 9.56 -14.29
C ASN A 2 -10.20 8.55 -13.59
N SER A 3 -9.11 9.06 -12.93
CA SER A 3 -8.14 8.23 -12.22
C SER A 3 -8.79 7.47 -11.06
N ALA A 4 -8.52 6.18 -10.94
CA ALA A 4 -8.88 5.39 -9.77
C ALA A 4 -7.89 5.63 -8.61
N ILE A 5 -6.60 5.78 -8.95
CA ILE A 5 -5.54 6.16 -8.03
C ILE A 5 -4.52 7.06 -8.72
N GLU A 6 -3.98 8.02 -7.99
CA GLU A 6 -2.99 8.96 -8.48
C GLU A 6 -1.92 9.22 -7.42
N PHE A 7 -0.66 9.05 -7.79
CA PHE A 7 0.50 9.41 -7.01
C PHE A 7 1.05 10.74 -7.54
N LYS A 8 1.23 11.74 -6.68
CA LYS A 8 1.67 13.08 -7.02
C LYS A 8 2.91 13.43 -6.20
N ASP A 9 4.05 13.53 -6.88
CA ASP A 9 5.35 13.91 -6.30
C ASP A 9 5.67 13.14 -5.02
N VAL A 10 5.46 11.82 -5.04
CA VAL A 10 5.54 10.97 -3.85
C VAL A 10 6.99 10.64 -3.51
N ASP A 11 7.39 11.06 -2.30
CA ASP A 11 8.62 10.60 -1.65
C ASP A 11 8.29 9.69 -0.47
N ILE A 12 9.02 8.59 -0.36
CA ILE A 12 8.93 7.67 0.77
C ILE A 12 10.34 7.42 1.30
N LEU A 13 10.59 7.95 2.48
CA LEU A 13 11.87 7.86 3.17
C LEU A 13 11.69 7.11 4.48
N PHE A 14 12.67 6.31 4.86
CA PHE A 14 12.68 5.55 6.10
C PHE A 14 13.82 6.01 7.00
N ALA A 15 13.48 6.40 8.22
CA ALA A 15 14.40 6.78 9.28
C ALA A 15 13.95 6.15 10.61
N SER A 16 14.74 6.29 11.68
CA SER A 16 14.31 5.92 13.01
C SER A 16 13.06 6.70 13.44
N ALA A 17 12.22 6.08 14.26
CA ALA A 17 10.95 6.67 14.70
C ALA A 17 11.09 7.76 15.78
N ASP A 18 12.29 7.99 16.28
CA ASP A 18 12.60 8.96 17.34
C ASP A 18 12.68 10.41 16.83
N ARG A 19 13.03 11.33 17.72
CA ARG A 19 13.18 12.75 17.38
C ARG A 19 14.34 13.00 16.41
N ALA A 20 15.43 12.24 16.54
CA ALA A 20 16.60 12.35 15.67
C ALA A 20 16.24 11.95 14.23
N GLY A 21 15.52 10.85 14.06
CA GLY A 21 15.04 10.40 12.74
C GLY A 21 14.11 11.42 12.06
N ARG A 22 13.24 12.10 12.81
CA ARG A 22 12.39 13.17 12.23
C ARG A 22 13.19 14.39 11.76
N SER A 23 14.28 14.75 12.46
CA SER A 23 15.19 15.80 11.99
C SER A 23 15.91 15.36 10.72
N SER A 24 16.46 14.13 10.73
CA SER A 24 17.17 13.53 9.59
C SER A 24 16.30 13.44 8.34
N LEU A 25 14.97 13.18 8.48
CA LEU A 25 14.05 13.15 7.34
C LEU A 25 13.96 14.51 6.64
N ARG A 26 13.90 15.62 7.39
CA ARG A 26 13.85 16.98 6.80
C ARG A 26 15.15 17.31 6.05
N GLU A 27 16.28 16.98 6.65
CA GLU A 27 17.59 17.22 6.04
C GLU A 27 17.79 16.34 4.80
N ALA A 28 17.33 15.08 4.86
CA ALA A 28 17.36 14.16 3.73
C ALA A 28 16.50 14.63 2.57
N LEU A 29 15.29 15.15 2.83
CA LEU A 29 14.43 15.75 1.79
C LEU A 29 15.09 16.96 1.15
N ALA A 30 15.67 17.87 1.94
CA ALA A 30 16.38 19.03 1.41
C ALA A 30 17.60 18.61 0.56
N ALA A 31 18.33 17.59 0.99
CA ALA A 31 19.43 17.03 0.22
C ALA A 31 18.96 16.37 -1.09
N LEU A 32 17.83 15.68 -1.07
CA LEU A 32 17.21 15.09 -2.25
C LEU A 32 16.80 16.16 -3.27
N ASP A 33 16.20 17.26 -2.80
CA ASP A 33 15.85 18.42 -3.63
C ASP A 33 17.08 19.11 -4.24
N GLY A 34 18.21 19.08 -3.53
CA GLY A 34 19.51 19.54 -4.01
C GLY A 34 20.24 18.57 -4.96
N GLY A 35 19.59 17.46 -5.38
CA GLY A 35 20.18 16.47 -6.29
C GLY A 35 21.10 15.45 -5.60
N GLY A 36 21.05 15.34 -4.28
CA GLY A 36 21.80 14.34 -3.53
C GLY A 36 21.42 12.90 -3.91
N THR A 37 22.43 12.02 -4.02
CA THR A 37 22.18 10.61 -4.34
C THR A 37 21.61 9.84 -3.14
N ARG A 38 20.91 8.74 -3.40
CA ARG A 38 20.40 7.83 -2.34
C ARG A 38 21.52 7.36 -1.41
N ALA A 39 22.69 7.07 -1.95
CA ALA A 39 23.85 6.62 -1.19
C ALA A 39 24.39 7.71 -0.26
N ASP A 40 24.51 8.95 -0.75
CA ASP A 40 24.96 10.09 0.05
C ASP A 40 23.99 10.41 1.18
N ILE A 41 22.68 10.39 0.89
CA ILE A 41 21.63 10.62 1.87
C ILE A 41 21.68 9.56 2.97
N GLN A 42 21.81 8.29 2.59
CA GLN A 42 21.90 7.19 3.55
C GLN A 42 23.15 7.32 4.42
N LYS A 43 24.31 7.61 3.81
CA LYS A 43 25.59 7.76 4.51
C LYS A 43 25.59 8.94 5.47
N LYS A 44 25.04 10.09 5.05
CA LYS A 44 25.11 11.34 5.82
C LYS A 44 24.03 11.43 6.90
N TYR A 45 22.82 10.97 6.61
CA TYR A 45 21.65 11.17 7.47
C TYR A 45 21.09 9.88 8.08
N GLY A 46 21.60 8.70 7.68
CA GLY A 46 21.06 7.42 8.11
C GLY A 46 19.64 7.14 7.57
N VAL A 47 19.22 7.86 6.53
CA VAL A 47 17.88 7.78 5.95
C VAL A 47 17.91 6.96 4.65
N ILE A 48 17.01 6.00 4.53
CA ILE A 48 16.85 5.19 3.32
C ILE A 48 15.80 5.83 2.43
N VAL A 49 16.18 6.21 1.21
CA VAL A 49 15.25 6.73 0.19
C VAL A 49 14.62 5.55 -0.55
N GLY A 50 13.40 5.20 -0.20
CA GLY A 50 12.65 4.13 -0.83
C GLY A 50 12.07 4.53 -2.20
N VAL A 51 11.45 5.72 -2.25
CA VAL A 51 10.86 6.32 -3.47
C VAL A 51 11.20 7.80 -3.47
N ALA A 52 11.45 8.37 -4.65
CA ALA A 52 11.73 9.80 -4.82
C ALA A 52 10.95 10.34 -6.01
N GLY A 53 10.11 11.38 -5.80
CA GLY A 53 9.39 12.15 -6.80
C GLY A 53 8.51 11.30 -7.71
N ALA A 54 7.87 10.24 -7.20
CA ALA A 54 7.08 9.34 -8.03
C ALA A 54 5.76 9.99 -8.45
N ASN A 55 5.51 9.96 -9.76
CA ASN A 55 4.26 10.36 -10.37
C ASN A 55 3.68 9.19 -11.18
N LEU A 56 2.44 8.80 -10.89
CA LEU A 56 1.73 7.71 -11.55
C LEU A 56 0.23 7.95 -11.45
N SER A 57 -0.49 7.70 -12.54
CA SER A 57 -1.96 7.73 -12.55
C SER A 57 -2.46 6.44 -13.18
N VAL A 58 -3.45 5.81 -12.56
CA VAL A 58 -4.10 4.59 -13.03
C VAL A 58 -5.60 4.86 -13.14
N ALA A 59 -6.16 4.66 -14.33
CA ALA A 59 -7.58 4.86 -14.56
C ALA A 59 -8.43 3.69 -14.02
N GLY A 60 -9.74 3.92 -13.86
CA GLY A 60 -10.66 2.83 -13.52
C GLY A 60 -10.71 1.78 -14.63
N GLY A 61 -10.58 0.49 -14.27
CA GLY A 61 -10.55 -0.63 -15.22
C GLY A 61 -9.20 -0.85 -15.92
N GLU A 62 -8.17 -0.05 -15.60
CA GLU A 62 -6.83 -0.18 -16.17
C GLU A 62 -5.96 -1.15 -15.34
N ILE A 63 -5.07 -1.86 -16.03
CA ILE A 63 -3.99 -2.64 -15.43
C ILE A 63 -2.67 -1.91 -15.70
N SER A 64 -2.04 -1.40 -14.65
CA SER A 64 -0.71 -0.78 -14.73
C SER A 64 0.36 -1.70 -14.16
N VAL A 65 1.50 -1.80 -14.85
CA VAL A 65 2.62 -2.66 -14.46
C VAL A 65 3.84 -1.82 -14.11
N LEU A 66 4.33 -1.96 -12.87
CA LEU A 66 5.57 -1.34 -12.42
C LEU A 66 6.75 -2.28 -12.68
N MET A 67 7.63 -1.92 -13.62
CA MET A 67 8.83 -2.68 -13.96
C MET A 67 10.09 -1.97 -13.47
N GLY A 68 11.17 -2.73 -13.24
CA GLY A 68 12.47 -2.21 -12.83
C GLY A 68 13.25 -3.21 -11.98
N LEU A 69 14.50 -2.90 -11.69
CA LEU A 69 15.43 -3.74 -10.93
C LEU A 69 14.94 -3.98 -9.49
N SER A 70 15.46 -5.03 -8.85
CA SER A 70 15.27 -5.25 -7.41
C SER A 70 15.76 -4.02 -6.62
N GLY A 71 15.05 -3.62 -5.58
CA GLY A 71 15.41 -2.44 -4.77
C GLY A 71 15.01 -1.08 -5.39
N SER A 72 14.41 -1.01 -6.58
CA SER A 72 14.05 0.27 -7.22
C SER A 72 12.87 1.02 -6.55
N GLY A 73 12.21 0.42 -5.55
CA GLY A 73 11.11 1.05 -4.81
C GLY A 73 9.70 0.66 -5.24
N LYS A 74 9.52 -0.27 -6.21
CA LYS A 74 8.19 -0.70 -6.72
C LYS A 74 7.23 -1.14 -5.62
N SER A 75 7.66 -2.10 -4.80
CA SER A 75 6.84 -2.60 -3.69
C SER A 75 6.64 -1.54 -2.60
N THR A 76 7.58 -0.61 -2.45
CA THR A 76 7.48 0.52 -1.52
C THR A 76 6.38 1.47 -1.97
N LEU A 77 6.35 1.83 -3.26
CA LEU A 77 5.31 2.67 -3.85
C LEU A 77 3.94 1.97 -3.78
N LEU A 78 3.86 0.68 -4.14
CA LEU A 78 2.62 -0.07 -4.10
C LEU A 78 2.02 -0.12 -2.68
N ARG A 79 2.86 -0.29 -1.66
CA ARG A 79 2.43 -0.30 -0.25
C ARG A 79 1.97 1.08 0.26
N ALA A 80 2.33 2.15 -0.41
CA ALA A 80 1.79 3.47 -0.09
C ALA A 80 0.31 3.60 -0.50
N ALA A 81 -0.13 2.90 -1.55
CA ALA A 81 -1.53 2.92 -2.00
C ALA A 81 -2.53 2.48 -0.91
N ASN A 82 -2.12 1.60 0.00
CA ASN A 82 -2.96 1.14 1.11
C ASN A 82 -2.47 1.62 2.48
N GLY A 83 -1.57 2.61 2.51
CA GLY A 83 -1.02 3.20 3.73
C GLY A 83 -0.16 2.26 4.57
N LEU A 84 0.36 1.15 4.01
CA LEU A 84 1.33 0.28 4.71
C LEU A 84 2.70 0.95 4.81
N ASN A 85 3.08 1.73 3.80
CA ASN A 85 4.21 2.63 3.89
C ASN A 85 3.70 4.06 3.99
N PRO A 86 4.09 4.82 5.02
CA PRO A 86 3.73 6.23 5.12
C PRO A 86 4.40 7.04 4.01
N VAL A 87 3.66 7.93 3.40
CA VAL A 87 4.18 8.91 2.44
C VAL A 87 4.91 10.00 3.24
N THR A 88 6.16 10.27 2.88
CA THR A 88 6.95 11.30 3.55
C THR A 88 6.62 12.69 2.99
N ARG A 89 6.42 12.78 1.67
CA ARG A 89 6.01 13.99 0.96
C ARG A 89 5.21 13.62 -0.29
N GLY A 90 4.34 14.50 -0.75
CA GLY A 90 3.45 14.28 -1.88
C GLY A 90 2.12 13.68 -1.48
N HIS A 91 1.33 13.24 -2.46
CA HIS A 91 -0.04 12.80 -2.27
C HIS A 91 -0.30 11.46 -2.95
N VAL A 92 -1.12 10.63 -2.33
CA VAL A 92 -1.67 9.41 -2.94
C VAL A 92 -3.18 9.53 -2.91
N VAL A 93 -3.76 10.00 -4.00
CA VAL A 93 -5.18 10.28 -4.11
C VAL A 93 -5.91 9.10 -4.71
N MET A 94 -6.91 8.61 -4.00
CA MET A 94 -7.72 7.48 -4.42
C MET A 94 -9.18 7.87 -4.52
N ARG A 95 -9.87 7.37 -5.57
CA ARG A 95 -11.30 7.60 -5.74
C ARG A 95 -12.11 6.79 -4.73
N ASP A 96 -13.11 7.43 -4.13
CA ASP A 96 -14.09 6.83 -3.25
C ASP A 96 -15.51 7.26 -3.66
N GLY A 97 -16.07 6.57 -4.66
CA GLY A 97 -17.33 6.97 -5.30
C GLY A 97 -17.17 8.27 -6.09
N GLU A 98 -17.93 9.31 -5.72
CA GLU A 98 -17.83 10.65 -6.31
C GLU A 98 -16.78 11.54 -5.64
N SER A 99 -16.25 11.13 -4.47
CA SER A 99 -15.21 11.83 -3.72
C SER A 99 -13.83 11.22 -3.94
N THR A 100 -12.82 11.82 -3.32
CA THR A 100 -11.45 11.32 -3.28
C THR A 100 -10.94 11.28 -1.84
N ILE A 101 -10.05 10.35 -1.56
CA ILE A 101 -9.33 10.23 -0.28
C ILE A 101 -7.84 10.36 -0.59
N ASP A 102 -7.14 11.23 0.12
CA ASP A 102 -5.68 11.27 0.12
C ASP A 102 -5.15 10.34 1.22
N VAL A 103 -4.57 9.23 0.80
CA VAL A 103 -3.99 8.19 1.67
C VAL A 103 -2.87 8.74 2.56
N ALA A 104 -2.16 9.79 2.09
CA ALA A 104 -1.06 10.40 2.85
C ALA A 104 -1.53 11.17 4.09
N THR A 105 -2.76 11.70 4.06
CA THR A 105 -3.28 12.62 5.10
C THR A 105 -4.58 12.16 5.74
N CYS A 106 -5.22 11.10 5.23
CA CYS A 106 -6.49 10.62 5.75
C CYS A 106 -6.39 10.14 7.20
N ASP A 107 -7.48 10.26 7.93
CA ASP A 107 -7.57 9.76 9.30
C ASP A 107 -7.65 8.23 9.39
N THR A 108 -7.57 7.70 10.62
CA THR A 108 -7.58 6.25 10.88
C THR A 108 -8.90 5.59 10.44
N LEU A 109 -10.04 6.29 10.55
CA LEU A 109 -11.34 5.76 10.17
C LEU A 109 -11.47 5.67 8.65
N GLN A 110 -11.05 6.71 7.94
CA GLN A 110 -11.01 6.76 6.48
C GLN A 110 -10.07 5.68 5.94
N MET A 111 -8.86 5.53 6.51
CA MET A 111 -7.91 4.49 6.15
C MET A 111 -8.49 3.08 6.37
N ARG A 112 -9.17 2.85 7.49
CA ARG A 112 -9.82 1.55 7.77
C ARG A 112 -10.91 1.24 6.75
N ARG A 113 -11.76 2.24 6.40
CA ARG A 113 -12.80 2.11 5.38
C ARG A 113 -12.18 1.80 4.02
N LEU A 114 -11.15 2.53 3.61
CA LEU A 114 -10.43 2.33 2.36
C LEU A 114 -9.91 0.89 2.23
N ARG A 115 -9.26 0.36 3.26
CA ARG A 115 -8.76 -1.02 3.30
C ARG A 115 -9.86 -2.08 3.32
N ARG A 116 -11.02 -1.76 3.85
CA ARG A 116 -12.17 -2.70 3.89
C ARG A 116 -12.92 -2.77 2.56
N GLU A 117 -13.01 -1.65 1.84
CA GLU A 117 -14.01 -1.48 0.77
C GLU A 117 -13.40 -1.17 -0.60
N ARG A 118 -12.19 -0.57 -0.65
CA ARG A 118 -11.62 -0.03 -1.89
C ARG A 118 -10.33 -0.65 -2.35
N VAL A 119 -9.48 -1.09 -1.42
CA VAL A 119 -8.13 -1.58 -1.74
C VAL A 119 -7.93 -2.98 -1.20
N ALA A 120 -7.54 -3.89 -2.08
CA ALA A 120 -7.01 -5.19 -1.69
C ALA A 120 -5.54 -5.28 -2.11
N MET A 121 -4.73 -5.98 -1.35
CA MET A 121 -3.33 -6.23 -1.66
C MET A 121 -3.03 -7.71 -1.61
N VAL A 122 -2.46 -8.23 -2.69
CA VAL A 122 -1.89 -9.57 -2.74
C VAL A 122 -0.41 -9.45 -2.42
N PHE A 123 0.03 -10.10 -1.35
CA PHE A 123 1.43 -10.08 -0.92
C PHE A 123 2.24 -11.16 -1.62
N GLN A 124 3.51 -10.90 -1.85
CA GLN A 124 4.45 -11.88 -2.39
C GLN A 124 4.67 -13.06 -1.42
N GLN A 125 4.63 -12.80 -0.12
CA GLN A 125 4.65 -13.82 0.93
C GLN A 125 3.22 -14.26 1.25
N PHE A 126 3.06 -15.54 1.56
CA PHE A 126 1.73 -16.17 1.71
C PHE A 126 0.98 -15.58 2.86
N GLY A 127 0.74 -14.74 3.38
CA GLY A 127 -0.06 -14.16 4.47
C GLY A 127 -1.09 -15.10 5.11
N LEU A 128 -0.81 -16.42 5.11
CA LEU A 128 -1.68 -17.43 5.68
C LEU A 128 -1.49 -17.52 7.20
N LEU A 129 -2.60 -17.69 7.91
CA LEU A 129 -2.61 -17.98 9.33
C LEU A 129 -2.48 -19.52 9.50
N PRO A 130 -1.32 -20.03 10.00
CA PRO A 130 -1.04 -21.47 9.99
C PRO A 130 -1.93 -22.29 10.94
N TRP A 131 -2.58 -21.64 11.89
CA TRP A 131 -3.55 -22.26 12.81
C TRP A 131 -4.99 -22.27 12.28
N ARG A 132 -5.21 -21.80 11.04
CA ARG A 132 -6.51 -21.80 10.37
C ARG A 132 -6.49 -22.76 9.18
N THR A 133 -7.63 -23.36 8.90
CA THR A 133 -7.85 -24.15 7.69
C THR A 133 -7.77 -23.25 6.43
N VAL A 134 -7.64 -23.86 5.25
CA VAL A 134 -7.70 -23.15 3.97
C VAL A 134 -9.00 -22.32 3.88
N ARG A 135 -10.12 -22.95 4.18
CA ARG A 135 -11.45 -22.31 4.17
C ARG A 135 -11.54 -21.11 5.10
N GLU A 136 -11.01 -21.21 6.29
CA GLU A 136 -10.98 -20.11 7.26
C GLU A 136 -10.03 -18.98 6.83
N ASN A 137 -8.90 -19.29 6.20
CA ASN A 137 -7.99 -18.30 5.64
C ASN A 137 -8.64 -17.52 4.49
N VAL A 138 -9.32 -18.22 3.56
CA VAL A 138 -10.06 -17.58 2.46
C VAL A 138 -11.18 -16.69 3.01
N GLY A 139 -11.85 -17.14 4.08
CA GLY A 139 -12.94 -16.41 4.73
C GLY A 139 -12.50 -15.25 5.63
N LEU A 140 -11.21 -15.11 5.96
CA LEU A 140 -10.72 -14.14 6.93
C LEU A 140 -11.12 -12.68 6.61
N GLY A 141 -10.96 -12.26 5.36
CA GLY A 141 -11.33 -10.90 4.96
C GLY A 141 -12.83 -10.60 5.11
N LEU A 142 -13.68 -11.58 4.89
CA LEU A 142 -15.12 -11.47 5.10
C LEU A 142 -15.49 -11.44 6.60
N GLU A 143 -14.78 -12.25 7.40
CA GLU A 143 -14.91 -12.25 8.87
C GLU A 143 -14.57 -10.89 9.47
N LEU A 144 -13.44 -10.31 9.05
CA LEU A 144 -13.01 -8.98 9.51
C LEU A 144 -13.96 -7.85 9.08
N ARG A 145 -14.73 -8.05 8.00
CA ARG A 145 -15.80 -7.13 7.59
C ARG A 145 -17.09 -7.32 8.37
N GLY A 146 -17.22 -8.38 9.18
CA GLY A 146 -18.41 -8.68 9.94
C GLY A 146 -19.52 -9.38 9.12
N GLU A 147 -19.16 -10.02 7.99
CA GLU A 147 -20.14 -10.76 7.20
C GLU A 147 -20.72 -11.95 7.98
N ALA A 148 -22.04 -12.16 7.87
CA ALA A 148 -22.73 -13.26 8.51
C ALA A 148 -22.13 -14.62 8.10
N ALA A 149 -22.06 -15.57 9.04
CA ALA A 149 -21.40 -16.86 8.83
C ALA A 149 -21.94 -17.65 7.62
N ALA A 150 -23.27 -17.63 7.41
CA ALA A 150 -23.90 -18.30 6.26
C ALA A 150 -23.47 -17.68 4.91
N LYS A 151 -23.50 -16.34 4.81
CA LYS A 151 -23.05 -15.61 3.62
C LYS A 151 -21.57 -15.81 3.36
N ARG A 152 -20.74 -15.75 4.43
CA ARG A 152 -19.31 -15.98 4.34
C ARG A 152 -19.01 -17.38 3.78
N ARG A 153 -19.68 -18.42 4.28
CA ARG A 153 -19.50 -19.79 3.78
C ARG A 153 -19.81 -19.90 2.29
N MET A 154 -20.93 -19.37 1.86
CA MET A 154 -21.34 -19.39 0.45
C MET A 154 -20.30 -18.72 -0.47
N ILE A 155 -19.82 -17.53 -0.09
CA ILE A 155 -18.80 -16.80 -0.87
C ILE A 155 -17.47 -17.58 -0.89
N VAL A 156 -17.06 -18.15 0.25
CA VAL A 156 -15.82 -18.93 0.34
C VAL A 156 -15.89 -20.17 -0.54
N ASP A 157 -17.03 -20.89 -0.53
CA ASP A 157 -17.22 -22.07 -1.37
C ASP A 157 -17.12 -21.73 -2.85
N GLU A 158 -17.78 -20.66 -3.30
CA GLU A 158 -17.66 -20.14 -4.67
C GLU A 158 -16.21 -19.82 -5.06
N LYS A 159 -15.44 -19.19 -4.17
CA LYS A 159 -14.05 -18.83 -4.46
C LYS A 159 -13.10 -20.04 -4.47
N LEU A 160 -13.34 -21.03 -3.61
CA LEU A 160 -12.59 -22.29 -3.63
C LEU A 160 -12.88 -23.10 -4.91
N GLU A 161 -14.13 -23.11 -5.35
CA GLU A 161 -14.50 -23.73 -6.63
C GLU A 161 -13.82 -23.08 -7.82
N LEU A 162 -13.81 -21.74 -7.86
CA LEU A 162 -13.17 -20.95 -8.93
C LEU A 162 -11.67 -21.29 -9.12
N VAL A 163 -10.98 -21.65 -8.05
CA VAL A 163 -9.54 -21.99 -8.07
C VAL A 163 -9.26 -23.50 -7.99
N GLY A 164 -10.30 -24.35 -8.09
CA GLY A 164 -10.17 -25.82 -8.08
C GLY A 164 -9.81 -26.42 -6.71
N LEU A 165 -10.12 -25.75 -5.63
CA LEU A 165 -9.80 -26.18 -4.24
C LEU A 165 -11.05 -26.64 -3.46
N THR A 166 -12.07 -27.18 -4.13
CA THR A 166 -13.32 -27.62 -3.49
C THR A 166 -13.15 -28.78 -2.50
N GLN A 167 -12.09 -29.56 -2.63
CA GLN A 167 -11.81 -30.74 -1.79
C GLN A 167 -10.89 -30.46 -0.59
N TRP A 168 -10.55 -29.19 -0.35
CA TRP A 168 -9.58 -28.78 0.68
C TRP A 168 -10.21 -27.99 1.84
#